data_98fc3e5aceb6449a35dc411df7817094
#
_entry.id   98fc3e5aceb6449a35dc411df7817094
#
_cell.length_a   1.000
_cell.length_b   1.000
_cell.length_c   1.000
_cell.angle_alpha   90.00
_cell.angle_beta   90.00
_cell.angle_gamma   90.00
#
_symmetry.space_group_name_H-M   'P 1'
#
loop_
_entity.id
_entity.type
_entity.pdbx_description
1 polymer ?
#
loop_
_entity_poly.entity_id
_entity_poly.type
_entity_poly.pdbx_seq_one_letter_code
_entity_poly.pdbx_strand_id
1 'polypeptide(L)'
;MKKRRVLFVSLGCPKNQVDGELMLAKLQNAGFENADNFERLDAVIVNTCAFIDSAKQEAIDTILEMVGLKKDGLVRAVIVTGCLAERYRDEILQEIPEVDAVVGIGANGDIDKIVDEVLDGKQTNVFPDKKELPMCGERVLTTPDYWAYLKIAEGCSNCCTYCAIPSIRGPFRSRDEESIVEEAKTLANGGVKELVLIAQDVSSYGIDIYGEYRLAHLLDLLCEIDGIEWMRLLYCYPDKITDELIDTMASQPKVLHYIDLPLQHADDKILKAMNRHSTAEETREVIRKLR
;
A
#
# COMPACT_ATOMS: atom_id res chain seq x y z
N MET A 1 17.25 -11.24 -27.87
CA MET A 1 17.96 -11.26 -26.57
C MET A 1 17.09 -12.03 -25.58
N LYS A 2 17.68 -12.83 -24.68
CA LYS A 2 16.92 -13.51 -23.62
C LYS A 2 16.39 -12.43 -22.67
N LYS A 3 15.09 -12.47 -22.33
CA LYS A 3 14.51 -11.54 -21.37
C LYS A 3 15.15 -11.76 -19.99
N ARG A 4 15.42 -10.69 -19.26
CA ARG A 4 15.91 -10.76 -17.88
C ARG A 4 14.77 -11.12 -16.96
N ARG A 5 14.98 -12.09 -16.09
CA ARG A 5 13.96 -12.66 -15.22
C ARG A 5 14.07 -12.08 -13.82
N VAL A 6 12.99 -11.49 -13.35
CA VAL A 6 12.88 -10.89 -12.00
C VAL A 6 11.76 -11.57 -11.23
N LEU A 7 12.06 -12.06 -10.04
CA LEU A 7 11.05 -12.52 -9.10
C LEU A 7 10.68 -11.38 -8.15
N PHE A 8 9.39 -11.15 -7.99
CA PHE A 8 8.87 -10.14 -7.07
C PHE A 8 8.17 -10.80 -5.88
N VAL A 9 8.74 -10.63 -4.68
CA VAL A 9 8.18 -11.13 -3.42
C VAL A 9 7.50 -9.98 -2.71
N SER A 10 6.17 -10.00 -2.61
CA SER A 10 5.39 -8.96 -1.94
C SER A 10 4.93 -9.43 -0.57
N LEU A 11 5.37 -8.73 0.47
CA LEU A 11 4.99 -8.99 1.86
C LEU A 11 4.13 -7.83 2.40
N GLY A 12 3.30 -8.14 3.41
CA GLY A 12 2.63 -7.14 4.22
C GLY A 12 1.19 -6.82 3.80
N CYS A 13 0.84 -5.53 3.78
CA CYS A 13 -0.54 -5.08 3.73
C CYS A 13 -1.02 -4.71 2.31
N PRO A 14 -2.35 -4.49 2.11
CA PRO A 14 -2.92 -4.07 0.82
C PRO A 14 -2.24 -2.86 0.16
N LYS A 15 -1.79 -1.86 0.95
CA LYS A 15 -1.07 -0.70 0.39
C LYS A 15 0.24 -1.11 -0.24
N ASN A 16 0.99 -1.98 0.45
CA ASN A 16 2.26 -2.51 -0.04
C ASN A 16 2.07 -3.40 -1.28
N GLN A 17 0.95 -4.12 -1.35
CA GLN A 17 0.58 -4.92 -2.52
C GLN A 17 0.34 -4.03 -3.74
N VAL A 18 -0.44 -2.95 -3.61
CA VAL A 18 -0.65 -1.98 -4.71
C VAL A 18 0.67 -1.34 -5.16
N ASP A 19 1.57 -0.99 -4.22
CA ASP A 19 2.90 -0.50 -4.56
C ASP A 19 3.68 -1.55 -5.38
N GLY A 20 3.57 -2.82 -5.02
CA GLY A 20 4.17 -3.95 -5.75
C GLY A 20 3.61 -4.11 -7.16
N GLU A 21 2.30 -4.01 -7.32
CA GLU A 21 1.63 -4.12 -8.62
C GLU A 21 2.03 -2.99 -9.59
N LEU A 22 2.23 -1.77 -9.09
CA LEU A 22 2.80 -0.65 -9.86
C LEU A 22 4.25 -0.93 -10.28
N MET A 23 5.08 -1.45 -9.37
CA MET A 23 6.47 -1.84 -9.68
C MET A 23 6.53 -2.97 -10.71
N LEU A 24 5.66 -3.97 -10.60
CA LEU A 24 5.56 -5.09 -11.55
C LEU A 24 5.24 -4.59 -12.97
N ALA A 25 4.31 -3.65 -13.11
CA ALA A 25 3.98 -3.06 -14.42
C ALA A 25 5.18 -2.32 -15.01
N LYS A 26 5.91 -1.54 -14.20
CA LYS A 26 7.13 -0.86 -14.66
C LYS A 26 8.21 -1.84 -15.15
N LEU A 27 8.44 -2.91 -14.42
CA LEU A 27 9.39 -3.95 -14.80
C LEU A 27 8.98 -4.62 -16.13
N GLN A 28 7.69 -4.95 -16.31
CA GLN A 28 7.18 -5.51 -17.56
C GLN A 28 7.36 -4.55 -18.74
N ASN A 29 7.02 -3.28 -18.56
CA ASN A 29 7.17 -2.23 -19.58
C ASN A 29 8.63 -1.99 -19.95
N ALA A 30 9.57 -2.16 -19.01
CA ALA A 30 11.01 -2.13 -19.26
C ALA A 30 11.56 -3.43 -19.92
N GLY A 31 10.69 -4.43 -20.15
CA GLY A 31 11.03 -5.67 -20.85
C GLY A 31 11.56 -6.79 -19.94
N PHE A 32 11.45 -6.66 -18.63
CA PHE A 32 11.71 -7.76 -17.71
C PHE A 32 10.58 -8.81 -17.77
N GLU A 33 10.92 -10.06 -17.52
CA GLU A 33 9.98 -11.15 -17.35
C GLU A 33 9.72 -11.37 -15.86
N ASN A 34 8.48 -11.25 -15.41
CA ASN A 34 8.11 -11.62 -14.05
C ASN A 34 8.16 -13.15 -13.93
N ALA A 35 9.06 -13.62 -13.07
CA ALA A 35 9.23 -15.05 -12.82
C ALA A 35 8.27 -15.50 -11.69
N ASP A 36 7.82 -16.74 -11.78
CA ASP A 36 6.99 -17.44 -10.81
C ASP A 36 7.74 -18.59 -10.08
N ASN A 37 9.01 -18.75 -10.41
CA ASN A 37 9.85 -19.81 -9.87
C ASN A 37 11.31 -19.35 -9.70
N PHE A 38 12.12 -20.12 -8.97
CA PHE A 38 13.51 -19.79 -8.62
C PHE A 38 14.54 -20.29 -9.66
N GLU A 39 14.15 -20.55 -10.90
CA GLU A 39 15.08 -21.02 -11.93
C GLU A 39 15.82 -19.86 -12.60
N ARG A 40 17.11 -19.67 -12.26
CA ARG A 40 18.03 -18.70 -12.89
C ARG A 40 17.46 -17.28 -12.98
N LEU A 41 17.27 -16.68 -11.82
CA LEU A 41 16.79 -15.32 -11.70
C LEU A 41 17.93 -14.32 -11.90
N ASP A 42 17.70 -13.26 -12.67
CA ASP A 42 18.61 -12.13 -12.75
C ASP A 42 18.49 -11.26 -11.48
N ALA A 43 17.30 -11.03 -10.97
CA ALA A 43 17.12 -10.36 -9.69
C ALA A 43 15.91 -10.89 -8.91
N VAL A 44 15.94 -10.73 -7.59
CA VAL A 44 14.77 -10.83 -6.72
C VAL A 44 14.54 -9.47 -6.05
N ILE A 45 13.30 -9.01 -6.07
CA ILE A 45 12.86 -7.82 -5.35
C ILE A 45 12.00 -8.27 -4.18
N VAL A 46 12.41 -7.93 -2.96
CA VAL A 46 11.63 -8.19 -1.73
C VAL A 46 10.98 -6.89 -1.29
N ASN A 47 9.68 -6.76 -1.50
CA ASN A 47 8.86 -5.63 -1.05
C ASN A 47 8.35 -5.91 0.36
N THR A 48 8.92 -5.25 1.34
CA THR A 48 8.91 -5.62 2.76
C THR A 48 7.87 -4.86 3.59
N CYS A 49 7.47 -5.46 4.72
CA CYS A 49 6.66 -4.85 5.77
C CYS A 49 7.48 -4.60 7.05
N ALA A 50 7.12 -3.55 7.81
CA ALA A 50 7.77 -3.23 9.10
C ALA A 50 6.79 -2.70 10.14
N PHE A 51 5.50 -3.03 10.04
CA PHE A 51 4.49 -2.46 10.93
C PHE A 51 4.43 -3.16 12.29
N ILE A 52 4.43 -4.49 12.30
CA ILE A 52 4.44 -5.31 13.52
C ILE A 52 5.67 -6.22 13.55
N ASP A 53 6.03 -6.73 14.72
CA ASP A 53 7.27 -7.51 14.89
C ASP A 53 7.26 -8.80 14.09
N SER A 54 6.13 -9.50 14.00
CA SER A 54 6.00 -10.71 13.18
C SER A 54 6.22 -10.43 11.69
N ALA A 55 5.72 -9.31 11.18
CA ALA A 55 5.93 -8.93 9.78
C ALA A 55 7.38 -8.48 9.51
N LYS A 56 8.06 -7.89 10.50
CA LYS A 56 9.49 -7.60 10.41
C LYS A 56 10.31 -8.89 10.34
N GLN A 57 9.98 -9.86 11.20
CA GLN A 57 10.67 -11.15 11.21
C GLN A 57 10.47 -11.88 9.88
N GLU A 58 9.24 -11.97 9.38
CA GLU A 58 8.93 -12.53 8.06
C GLU A 58 9.76 -11.88 6.96
N ALA A 59 9.86 -10.54 6.97
CA ALA A 59 10.63 -9.81 5.97
C ALA A 59 12.13 -10.13 6.06
N ILE A 60 12.71 -10.19 7.26
CA ILE A 60 14.11 -10.55 7.48
C ILE A 60 14.37 -11.99 7.03
N ASP A 61 13.54 -12.95 7.44
CA ASP A 61 13.67 -14.34 7.06
C ASP A 61 13.62 -14.53 5.54
N THR A 62 12.69 -13.82 4.87
CA THR A 62 12.59 -13.83 3.40
C THR A 62 13.83 -13.24 2.74
N ILE A 63 14.37 -12.12 3.24
CA ILE A 63 15.60 -11.52 2.71
C ILE A 63 16.76 -12.52 2.83
N LEU A 64 16.92 -13.16 3.99
CA LEU A 64 17.99 -14.16 4.24
C LEU A 64 17.83 -15.39 3.35
N GLU A 65 16.61 -15.84 3.09
CA GLU A 65 16.34 -16.92 2.13
C GLU A 65 16.80 -16.53 0.72
N MET A 66 16.45 -15.32 0.23
CA MET A 66 16.86 -14.85 -1.09
C MET A 66 18.38 -14.67 -1.19
N VAL A 67 19.04 -14.22 -0.12
CA VAL A 67 20.51 -14.19 -0.02
C VAL A 67 21.10 -15.59 -0.08
N GLY A 68 20.45 -16.58 0.55
CA GLY A 68 20.83 -17.99 0.43
C GLY A 68 20.80 -18.47 -1.03
N LEU A 69 19.71 -18.22 -1.74
CA LEU A 69 19.58 -18.56 -3.17
C LEU A 69 20.63 -17.84 -4.05
N LYS A 70 21.03 -16.63 -3.68
CA LYS A 70 22.12 -15.90 -4.35
C LYS A 70 23.46 -16.62 -4.13
N LYS A 71 23.75 -17.07 -2.91
CA LYS A 71 24.98 -17.84 -2.60
C LYS A 71 25.03 -19.17 -3.37
N ASP A 72 23.87 -19.79 -3.60
CA ASP A 72 23.72 -21.02 -4.39
C ASP A 72 23.78 -20.77 -5.91
N GLY A 73 23.88 -19.50 -6.36
CA GLY A 73 23.96 -19.11 -7.77
C GLY A 73 22.65 -19.20 -8.54
N LEU A 74 21.51 -19.33 -7.85
CA LEU A 74 20.17 -19.34 -8.44
C LEU A 74 19.63 -17.92 -8.71
N VAL A 75 20.10 -16.95 -7.93
CA VAL A 75 19.76 -15.50 -8.02
C VAL A 75 21.04 -14.70 -8.20
N ARG A 76 21.05 -13.74 -9.13
CA ARG A 76 22.20 -12.85 -9.35
C ARG A 76 22.23 -11.66 -8.39
N ALA A 77 21.07 -11.07 -8.14
CA ALA A 77 20.93 -9.88 -7.30
C ALA A 77 19.72 -9.93 -6.40
N VAL A 78 19.86 -9.40 -5.18
CA VAL A 78 18.79 -9.24 -4.19
C VAL A 78 18.58 -7.76 -3.91
N ILE A 79 17.37 -7.27 -4.15
CA ILE A 79 16.95 -5.88 -3.95
C ILE A 79 15.87 -5.84 -2.88
N VAL A 80 16.03 -5.00 -1.88
CA VAL A 80 15.07 -4.85 -0.77
C VAL A 80 14.42 -3.48 -0.86
N THR A 81 13.08 -3.43 -0.87
CA THR A 81 12.27 -2.21 -0.83
C THR A 81 11.13 -2.34 0.17
N GLY A 82 10.27 -1.34 0.26
CA GLY A 82 9.08 -1.33 1.11
C GLY A 82 9.32 -0.74 2.49
N CYS A 83 8.39 -1.03 3.41
CA CYS A 83 8.36 -0.38 4.72
C CYS A 83 9.57 -0.71 5.62
N LEU A 84 10.12 -1.93 5.54
CA LEU A 84 11.31 -2.30 6.31
C LEU A 84 12.53 -1.54 5.79
N ALA A 85 12.74 -1.54 4.46
CA ALA A 85 13.82 -0.79 3.81
C ALA A 85 13.76 0.70 4.16
N GLU A 86 12.57 1.30 4.15
CA GLU A 86 12.39 2.71 4.50
C GLU A 86 12.71 3.02 5.96
N ARG A 87 12.37 2.10 6.87
CA ARG A 87 12.48 2.31 8.32
C ARG A 87 13.85 1.94 8.89
N TYR A 88 14.46 0.87 8.37
CA TYR A 88 15.65 0.22 8.94
C TYR A 88 16.79 0.10 7.91
N ARG A 89 16.90 1.07 7.01
CA ARG A 89 17.85 1.08 5.90
C ARG A 89 19.29 0.81 6.35
N ASP A 90 19.75 1.51 7.40
CA ASP A 90 21.14 1.45 7.85
C ASP A 90 21.43 0.09 8.51
N GLU A 91 20.47 -0.43 9.27
CA GLU A 91 20.56 -1.75 9.90
C GLU A 91 20.60 -2.86 8.86
N ILE A 92 19.77 -2.80 7.80
CA ILE A 92 19.80 -3.80 6.72
C ILE A 92 21.15 -3.80 6.02
N LEU A 93 21.68 -2.62 5.69
CA LEU A 93 22.97 -2.48 5.02
C LEU A 93 24.15 -2.96 5.87
N GLN A 94 24.05 -2.84 7.20
CA GLN A 94 25.10 -3.29 8.13
C GLN A 94 25.01 -4.77 8.42
N GLU A 95 23.80 -5.29 8.68
CA GLU A 95 23.59 -6.66 9.16
C GLU A 95 23.46 -7.69 8.03
N ILE A 96 23.05 -7.25 6.81
CA ILE A 96 22.88 -8.12 5.64
C ILE A 96 23.62 -7.50 4.43
N PRO A 97 24.97 -7.42 4.47
CA PRO A 97 25.75 -6.78 3.42
C PRO A 97 25.72 -7.49 2.06
N GLU A 98 25.17 -8.70 2.00
CA GLU A 98 25.00 -9.48 0.77
C GLU A 98 23.86 -8.97 -0.13
N VAL A 99 22.97 -8.09 0.38
CA VAL A 99 21.94 -7.41 -0.41
C VAL A 99 22.60 -6.42 -1.37
N ASP A 100 22.19 -6.43 -2.63
CA ASP A 100 22.81 -5.59 -3.68
C ASP A 100 22.23 -4.17 -3.71
N ALA A 101 20.98 -4.01 -3.28
CA ALA A 101 20.35 -2.71 -3.13
C ALA A 101 19.33 -2.67 -2.01
N VAL A 102 19.32 -1.58 -1.24
CA VAL A 102 18.26 -1.23 -0.29
C VAL A 102 17.69 0.11 -0.74
N VAL A 103 16.39 0.14 -1.06
CA VAL A 103 15.76 1.32 -1.65
C VAL A 103 14.50 1.72 -0.87
N GLY A 104 14.37 3.01 -0.61
CA GLY A 104 13.18 3.57 0.06
C GLY A 104 11.95 3.55 -0.84
N ILE A 105 10.78 3.67 -0.23
CA ILE A 105 9.48 3.62 -0.95
C ILE A 105 9.34 4.72 -2.02
N GLY A 106 9.97 5.88 -1.82
CA GLY A 106 9.99 6.96 -2.82
C GLY A 106 10.65 6.55 -4.14
N ALA A 107 11.53 5.55 -4.12
CA ALA A 107 12.23 5.05 -5.30
C ALA A 107 11.44 4.00 -6.11
N ASN A 108 10.26 3.57 -5.64
CA ASN A 108 9.46 2.54 -6.34
C ASN A 108 9.12 2.93 -7.79
N GLY A 109 9.06 4.25 -8.05
CA GLY A 109 8.85 4.79 -9.40
C GLY A 109 9.98 4.51 -10.40
N ASP A 110 11.19 4.21 -9.94
CA ASP A 110 12.39 3.97 -10.74
C ASP A 110 12.94 2.55 -10.58
N ILE A 111 12.10 1.60 -10.12
CA ILE A 111 12.53 0.22 -9.81
C ILE A 111 13.17 -0.49 -10.99
N ASP A 112 12.72 -0.24 -12.20
CA ASP A 112 13.27 -0.77 -13.45
C ASP A 112 14.73 -0.32 -13.66
N LYS A 113 15.02 0.97 -13.46
CA LYS A 113 16.38 1.54 -13.56
C LYS A 113 17.28 1.00 -12.45
N ILE A 114 16.75 0.87 -11.23
CA ILE A 114 17.47 0.32 -10.09
C ILE A 114 17.90 -1.13 -10.36
N VAL A 115 16.99 -1.95 -10.90
CA VAL A 115 17.33 -3.32 -11.30
C VAL A 115 18.43 -3.34 -12.37
N ASP A 116 18.35 -2.47 -13.38
CA ASP A 116 19.37 -2.35 -14.42
C ASP A 116 20.75 -1.99 -13.82
N GLU A 117 20.81 -0.97 -12.96
CA GLU A 117 22.05 -0.55 -12.33
C GLU A 117 22.69 -1.65 -11.46
N VAL A 118 21.86 -2.36 -10.68
CA VAL A 118 22.32 -3.48 -9.84
C VAL A 118 22.85 -4.63 -10.70
N LEU A 119 22.18 -4.97 -11.79
CA LEU A 119 22.62 -6.00 -12.73
C LEU A 119 23.90 -5.61 -13.48
N ASP A 120 24.18 -4.31 -13.64
CA ASP A 120 25.44 -3.77 -14.15
C ASP A 120 26.57 -3.74 -13.09
N GLY A 121 26.29 -4.23 -11.88
CA GLY A 121 27.27 -4.36 -10.79
C GLY A 121 27.45 -3.09 -9.95
N LYS A 122 26.52 -2.13 -10.03
CA LYS A 122 26.52 -0.96 -9.15
C LYS A 122 25.80 -1.29 -7.85
N GLN A 123 26.38 -0.90 -6.73
CA GLN A 123 25.64 -0.91 -5.46
C GLN A 123 24.75 0.33 -5.41
N THR A 124 23.44 0.12 -5.34
CA THR A 124 22.44 1.19 -5.46
C THR A 124 21.62 1.30 -4.18
N ASN A 125 21.87 2.33 -3.36
CA ASN A 125 21.09 2.61 -2.15
C ASN A 125 20.47 4.00 -2.30
N VAL A 126 19.15 4.06 -2.52
CA VAL A 126 18.43 5.28 -2.90
C VAL A 126 17.22 5.49 -2.01
N PHE A 127 17.14 6.64 -1.34
CA PHE A 127 16.06 7.00 -0.42
C PHE A 127 15.54 8.42 -0.73
N PRO A 128 14.80 8.61 -1.83
CA PRO A 128 14.19 9.90 -2.16
C PRO A 128 13.04 10.23 -1.19
N ASP A 129 12.47 11.42 -1.33
CA ASP A 129 11.33 11.82 -0.49
C ASP A 129 10.16 10.83 -0.69
N LYS A 130 9.54 10.43 0.41
CA LYS A 130 8.36 9.54 0.44
C LYS A 130 7.19 10.08 -0.38
N LYS A 131 7.15 11.39 -0.61
CA LYS A 131 6.17 12.04 -1.49
C LYS A 131 6.31 11.62 -2.95
N GLU A 132 7.46 11.10 -3.34
CA GLU A 132 7.72 10.59 -4.69
C GLU A 132 7.16 9.18 -4.92
N LEU A 133 6.68 8.50 -3.86
CA LEU A 133 6.00 7.21 -4.00
C LEU A 133 4.82 7.34 -4.98
N PRO A 134 4.81 6.59 -6.09
CA PRO A 134 3.69 6.59 -7.02
C PRO A 134 2.41 6.10 -6.35
N MET A 135 1.32 6.84 -6.54
CA MET A 135 0.01 6.46 -5.99
C MET A 135 -0.95 5.91 -7.05
N CYS A 136 -0.64 6.09 -8.33
CA CYS A 136 -1.41 5.64 -9.49
C CYS A 136 -0.49 5.26 -10.64
N GLY A 137 -1.04 4.60 -11.66
CA GLY A 137 -0.34 4.14 -12.85
C GLY A 137 -0.84 2.79 -13.32
N GLU A 138 -0.23 2.26 -14.38
CA GLU A 138 -0.47 0.89 -14.81
C GLU A 138 -0.10 -0.11 -13.71
N ARG A 139 -0.91 -1.16 -13.56
CA ARG A 139 -0.75 -2.19 -12.53
C ARG A 139 -0.82 -3.58 -13.13
N VAL A 140 0.00 -4.48 -12.61
CA VAL A 140 -0.16 -5.92 -12.80
C VAL A 140 -0.87 -6.45 -11.56
N LEU A 141 -2.17 -6.72 -11.68
CA LEU A 141 -2.97 -7.19 -10.56
C LEU A 141 -2.44 -8.54 -10.05
N THR A 142 -2.32 -8.63 -8.74
CA THR A 142 -1.93 -9.86 -8.01
C THR A 142 -3.08 -10.43 -7.18
N THR A 143 -4.24 -9.78 -7.23
CA THR A 143 -5.52 -10.28 -6.72
C THR A 143 -6.20 -11.17 -7.76
N PRO A 144 -7.20 -12.01 -7.37
CA PRO A 144 -8.10 -12.64 -8.33
C PRO A 144 -8.80 -11.61 -9.23
N ASP A 145 -9.15 -12.02 -10.46
CA ASP A 145 -9.64 -11.14 -11.52
C ASP A 145 -10.91 -10.35 -11.17
N TYR A 146 -11.71 -10.84 -10.20
CA TYR A 146 -13.01 -10.27 -9.86
C TYR A 146 -12.97 -9.19 -8.77
N TRP A 147 -11.83 -8.94 -8.10
CA TRP A 147 -11.70 -7.85 -7.15
C TRP A 147 -10.31 -7.22 -7.16
N ALA A 148 -10.22 -5.94 -6.79
CA ALA A 148 -8.96 -5.23 -6.69
C ALA A 148 -8.96 -4.21 -5.55
N TYR A 149 -7.77 -3.93 -5.00
CA TYR A 149 -7.57 -2.78 -4.14
C TYR A 149 -7.57 -1.49 -4.97
N LEU A 150 -8.24 -0.46 -4.46
CA LEU A 150 -8.20 0.91 -5.00
C LEU A 150 -7.59 1.82 -3.93
N LYS A 151 -6.33 2.19 -4.10
CA LYS A 151 -5.63 3.07 -3.16
C LYS A 151 -6.03 4.52 -3.44
N ILE A 152 -6.76 5.16 -2.50
CA ILE A 152 -7.30 6.51 -2.65
C ILE A 152 -6.45 7.59 -1.98
N ALA A 153 -5.57 7.20 -1.05
CA ALA A 153 -4.65 8.11 -0.36
C ALA A 153 -3.43 7.34 0.16
N GLU A 154 -2.40 8.07 0.57
CA GLU A 154 -1.15 7.56 1.12
C GLU A 154 -0.73 8.35 2.36
N GLY A 155 -0.04 7.69 3.31
CA GLY A 155 0.43 8.31 4.54
C GLY A 155 -0.68 8.52 5.58
N CYS A 156 -0.30 9.06 6.74
CA CYS A 156 -1.26 9.28 7.84
C CYS A 156 -0.78 10.42 8.73
N SER A 157 -1.70 11.36 9.06
CA SER A 157 -1.44 12.50 9.94
C SER A 157 -2.08 12.36 11.33
N ASN A 158 -2.61 11.18 11.69
CA ASN A 158 -3.23 10.97 13.01
C ASN A 158 -2.22 10.91 14.15
N CYS A 159 -0.95 10.57 13.88
CA CYS A 159 0.14 10.57 14.85
C CYS A 159 -0.15 9.78 16.14
N CYS A 160 -0.84 8.64 16.03
CA CYS A 160 -1.07 7.75 17.17
C CYS A 160 0.27 7.34 17.79
N THR A 161 0.39 7.38 19.13
CA THR A 161 1.67 7.23 19.85
C THR A 161 2.38 5.90 19.67
N TYR A 162 1.64 4.87 19.27
CA TYR A 162 2.13 3.50 19.02
C TYR A 162 2.42 3.21 17.54
N CYS A 163 2.18 4.17 16.63
CA CYS A 163 2.16 3.92 15.20
C CYS A 163 3.39 4.52 14.49
N ALA A 164 4.09 3.70 13.72
CA ALA A 164 5.24 4.12 12.94
C ALA A 164 4.89 4.63 11.52
N ILE A 165 3.61 4.59 11.10
CA ILE A 165 3.20 4.95 9.74
C ILE A 165 3.61 6.37 9.33
N PRO A 166 3.44 7.43 10.14
CA PRO A 166 3.87 8.76 9.73
C PRO A 166 5.38 8.86 9.42
N SER A 167 6.21 8.10 10.14
CA SER A 167 7.65 8.07 9.89
C SER A 167 8.04 7.24 8.67
N ILE A 168 7.25 6.22 8.29
CA ILE A 168 7.51 5.33 7.16
C ILE A 168 6.90 5.89 5.87
N ARG A 169 5.62 6.26 5.89
CA ARG A 169 4.80 6.63 4.72
C ARG A 169 4.59 8.13 4.54
N GLY A 170 5.01 8.92 5.55
CA GLY A 170 4.86 10.38 5.54
C GLY A 170 3.46 10.86 5.92
N PRO A 171 3.21 12.18 5.76
CA PRO A 171 1.91 12.78 6.05
C PRO A 171 0.85 12.27 5.08
N PHE A 172 -0.42 12.40 5.49
CA PHE A 172 -1.56 12.03 4.66
C PHE A 172 -1.63 12.83 3.36
N ARG A 173 -1.87 12.15 2.24
CA ARG A 173 -2.00 12.72 0.90
C ARG A 173 -3.10 12.00 0.15
N SER A 174 -4.16 12.70 -0.22
CA SER A 174 -5.22 12.19 -1.09
C SER A 174 -4.79 12.16 -2.54
N ARG A 175 -5.35 11.23 -3.31
CA ARG A 175 -5.38 11.32 -4.77
C ARG A 175 -6.55 12.18 -5.21
N ASP A 176 -6.45 12.83 -6.37
CA ASP A 176 -7.58 13.51 -6.97
C ASP A 176 -8.68 12.52 -7.42
N GLU A 177 -9.92 12.98 -7.41
CA GLU A 177 -11.09 12.14 -7.75
C GLU A 177 -11.03 11.61 -9.17
N GLU A 178 -10.57 12.43 -10.12
CA GLU A 178 -10.48 12.10 -11.53
C GLU A 178 -9.55 10.88 -11.75
N SER A 179 -8.37 10.92 -11.12
CA SER A 179 -7.39 9.82 -11.19
C SER A 179 -7.93 8.51 -10.59
N ILE A 180 -8.68 8.60 -9.48
CA ILE A 180 -9.27 7.43 -8.82
C ILE A 180 -10.38 6.83 -9.70
N VAL A 181 -11.25 7.67 -10.25
CA VAL A 181 -12.35 7.25 -11.13
C VAL A 181 -11.83 6.62 -12.42
N GLU A 182 -10.76 7.17 -13.00
CA GLU A 182 -10.14 6.61 -14.21
C GLU A 182 -9.53 5.23 -13.94
N GLU A 183 -8.81 5.07 -12.83
CA GLU A 183 -8.29 3.75 -12.43
C GLU A 183 -9.43 2.76 -12.17
N ALA A 184 -10.48 3.17 -11.47
CA ALA A 184 -11.64 2.32 -11.21
C ALA A 184 -12.35 1.86 -12.50
N LYS A 185 -12.49 2.75 -13.49
CA LYS A 185 -13.01 2.40 -14.84
C LYS A 185 -12.10 1.39 -15.55
N THR A 186 -10.80 1.58 -15.45
CA THR A 186 -9.81 0.65 -16.03
C THR A 186 -9.93 -0.73 -15.41
N LEU A 187 -10.05 -0.81 -14.07
CA LEU A 187 -10.27 -2.05 -13.34
C LEU A 187 -11.60 -2.73 -13.73
N ALA A 188 -12.69 -1.97 -13.81
CA ALA A 188 -14.00 -2.47 -14.23
C ALA A 188 -13.96 -3.04 -15.65
N ASN A 189 -13.31 -2.35 -16.59
CA ASN A 189 -13.12 -2.82 -17.97
C ASN A 189 -12.26 -4.09 -18.03
N GLY A 190 -11.35 -4.28 -17.07
CA GLY A 190 -10.57 -5.50 -16.88
C GLY A 190 -11.33 -6.68 -16.26
N GLY A 191 -12.60 -6.49 -15.86
CA GLY A 191 -13.46 -7.54 -15.31
C GLY A 191 -13.62 -7.50 -13.79
N VAL A 192 -12.97 -6.56 -13.09
CA VAL A 192 -13.10 -6.38 -11.64
C VAL A 192 -14.55 -6.02 -11.28
N LYS A 193 -15.10 -6.70 -10.27
CA LYS A 193 -16.46 -6.53 -9.76
C LYS A 193 -16.51 -5.88 -8.38
N GLU A 194 -15.51 -6.12 -7.55
CA GLU A 194 -15.41 -5.52 -6.22
C GLU A 194 -14.17 -4.60 -6.13
N LEU A 195 -14.39 -3.36 -5.71
CA LEU A 195 -13.33 -2.43 -5.34
C LEU A 195 -13.19 -2.38 -3.82
N VAL A 196 -12.01 -2.66 -3.33
CA VAL A 196 -11.67 -2.50 -1.91
C VAL A 196 -10.88 -1.20 -1.75
N LEU A 197 -11.54 -0.14 -1.25
CA LEU A 197 -10.94 1.16 -1.06
C LEU A 197 -9.97 1.13 0.12
N ILE A 198 -8.74 1.54 -0.11
CA ILE A 198 -7.66 1.51 0.90
C ILE A 198 -6.89 2.82 0.98
N ALA A 199 -6.47 3.13 2.20
CA ALA A 199 -5.45 4.10 2.59
C ALA A 199 -4.93 3.68 3.97
N GLN A 200 -4.09 4.47 4.62
CA GLN A 200 -3.82 4.30 6.04
C GLN A 200 -4.97 4.84 6.91
N ASP A 201 -5.78 5.73 6.32
CA ASP A 201 -6.99 6.30 6.89
C ASP A 201 -7.92 6.73 5.75
N VAL A 202 -8.83 5.86 5.34
CA VAL A 202 -9.76 6.10 4.22
C VAL A 202 -10.74 7.23 4.56
N SER A 203 -11.15 7.34 5.82
CA SER A 203 -12.12 8.35 6.26
C SER A 203 -11.58 9.78 6.21
N SER A 204 -10.26 9.99 6.10
CA SER A 204 -9.65 11.31 5.92
C SER A 204 -9.64 11.81 4.47
N TYR A 205 -10.17 11.02 3.52
CA TYR A 205 -10.08 11.36 2.11
C TYR A 205 -10.63 12.76 1.79
N GLY A 206 -9.84 13.52 1.04
CA GLY A 206 -10.19 14.85 0.54
C GLY A 206 -9.79 16.03 1.43
N ILE A 207 -9.58 15.80 2.74
CA ILE A 207 -9.36 16.91 3.69
C ILE A 207 -8.15 17.78 3.35
N ASP A 208 -7.10 17.20 2.79
CA ASP A 208 -5.83 17.87 2.46
C ASP A 208 -5.86 18.62 1.12
N ILE A 209 -6.65 18.19 0.16
CA ILE A 209 -6.71 18.77 -1.19
C ILE A 209 -7.99 19.57 -1.47
N TYR A 210 -9.11 19.24 -0.81
CA TYR A 210 -10.40 19.94 -0.97
C TYR A 210 -10.81 20.74 0.26
N GLY A 211 -10.16 20.52 1.43
CA GLY A 211 -10.51 21.20 2.68
C GLY A 211 -11.72 20.60 3.41
N GLU A 212 -12.26 19.50 2.93
CA GLU A 212 -13.43 18.80 3.49
C GLU A 212 -13.28 17.27 3.34
N TYR A 213 -14.01 16.50 4.14
CA TYR A 213 -14.10 15.05 3.99
C TYR A 213 -14.96 14.73 2.76
N ARG A 214 -14.40 14.07 1.76
CA ARG A 214 -15.05 13.79 0.48
C ARG A 214 -15.24 12.32 0.15
N LEU A 215 -15.08 11.45 1.14
CA LEU A 215 -15.25 10.01 0.90
C LEU A 215 -16.66 9.67 0.41
N ALA A 216 -17.71 10.29 0.97
CA ALA A 216 -19.09 10.11 0.52
C ALA A 216 -19.24 10.47 -0.96
N HIS A 217 -18.79 11.65 -1.34
CA HIS A 217 -18.83 12.13 -2.73
C HIS A 217 -18.02 11.22 -3.69
N LEU A 218 -16.83 10.74 -3.26
CA LEU A 218 -16.06 9.79 -4.05
C LEU A 218 -16.81 8.47 -4.27
N LEU A 219 -17.51 7.97 -3.25
CA LEU A 219 -18.33 6.76 -3.38
C LEU A 219 -19.46 6.96 -4.37
N ASP A 220 -20.13 8.12 -4.39
CA ASP A 220 -21.16 8.44 -5.38
C ASP A 220 -20.60 8.41 -6.80
N LEU A 221 -19.44 9.03 -7.04
CA LEU A 221 -18.77 8.98 -8.35
C LEU A 221 -18.41 7.55 -8.78
N LEU A 222 -17.93 6.74 -7.85
CA LEU A 222 -17.56 5.35 -8.13
C LEU A 222 -18.81 4.47 -8.36
N CYS A 223 -19.96 4.79 -7.75
CA CYS A 223 -21.22 4.09 -7.98
C CYS A 223 -21.73 4.24 -9.42
N GLU A 224 -21.38 5.32 -10.13
CA GLU A 224 -21.75 5.54 -11.52
C GLU A 224 -20.97 4.64 -12.51
N ILE A 225 -19.95 3.94 -12.04
CA ILE A 225 -19.11 3.10 -12.92
C ILE A 225 -19.82 1.78 -13.21
N ASP A 226 -20.08 1.55 -14.50
CA ASP A 226 -20.60 0.28 -14.97
C ASP A 226 -19.58 -0.86 -14.75
N GLY A 227 -20.08 -2.02 -14.41
CA GLY A 227 -19.26 -3.23 -14.20
C GLY A 227 -18.81 -3.43 -12.76
N ILE A 228 -18.71 -2.39 -11.92
CA ILE A 228 -18.49 -2.52 -10.48
C ILE A 228 -19.82 -2.85 -9.80
N GLU A 229 -19.79 -3.89 -8.97
CA GLU A 229 -20.95 -4.39 -8.24
C GLU A 229 -20.85 -4.09 -6.74
N TRP A 230 -19.62 -4.11 -6.17
CA TRP A 230 -19.38 -3.94 -4.74
C TRP A 230 -18.22 -3.00 -4.46
N MET A 231 -18.38 -2.19 -3.41
CA MET A 231 -17.33 -1.35 -2.83
C MET A 231 -17.22 -1.58 -1.33
N ARG A 232 -15.99 -1.81 -0.87
CA ARG A 232 -15.68 -2.09 0.53
C ARG A 232 -14.72 -1.04 1.07
N LEU A 233 -15.01 -0.52 2.29
CA LEU A 233 -14.15 0.44 2.98
C LEU A 233 -13.30 -0.26 4.03
N LEU A 234 -11.98 -0.07 3.98
CA LEU A 234 -11.05 -0.54 5.00
C LEU A 234 -10.32 0.64 5.64
N TYR A 235 -9.91 0.48 6.91
CA TYR A 235 -9.08 1.44 7.64
C TYR A 235 -9.76 2.80 7.86
N CYS A 236 -10.93 2.81 8.46
CA CYS A 236 -11.66 4.04 8.83
C CYS A 236 -11.39 4.44 10.29
N TYR A 237 -11.43 5.74 10.57
CA TYR A 237 -11.31 6.28 11.93
C TYR A 237 -12.66 6.78 12.44
N PRO A 238 -13.05 6.47 13.70
CA PRO A 238 -14.38 6.82 14.23
C PRO A 238 -14.69 8.31 14.18
N ASP A 239 -13.71 9.15 14.52
CA ASP A 239 -13.85 10.62 14.59
C ASP A 239 -14.04 11.32 13.23
N LYS A 240 -13.95 10.55 12.13
CA LYS A 240 -14.06 11.07 10.76
C LYS A 240 -15.22 10.46 9.96
N ILE A 241 -16.05 9.66 10.62
CA ILE A 241 -17.27 9.13 10.02
C ILE A 241 -18.34 10.21 10.09
N THR A 242 -18.62 10.82 8.95
CA THR A 242 -19.64 11.88 8.82
C THR A 242 -21.03 11.27 8.63
N ASP A 243 -22.07 12.03 8.96
CA ASP A 243 -23.44 11.61 8.72
C ASP A 243 -23.69 11.40 7.20
N GLU A 244 -23.11 12.23 6.35
CA GLU A 244 -23.14 12.09 4.90
C GLU A 244 -22.57 10.73 4.44
N LEU A 245 -21.42 10.31 4.98
CA LEU A 245 -20.86 9.00 4.67
C LEU A 245 -21.79 7.85 5.09
N ILE A 246 -22.42 7.96 6.26
CA ILE A 246 -23.40 6.97 6.75
C ILE A 246 -24.60 6.89 5.81
N ASP A 247 -25.15 8.05 5.41
CA ASP A 247 -26.29 8.13 4.49
C ASP A 247 -25.93 7.57 3.10
N THR A 248 -24.74 7.87 2.58
CA THR A 248 -24.24 7.29 1.32
C THR A 248 -24.10 5.77 1.43
N MET A 249 -23.50 5.25 2.50
CA MET A 249 -23.39 3.80 2.72
C MET A 249 -24.76 3.11 2.83
N ALA A 250 -25.77 3.79 3.38
CA ALA A 250 -27.12 3.26 3.52
C ALA A 250 -27.91 3.29 2.21
N SER A 251 -27.70 4.31 1.36
CA SER A 251 -28.51 4.54 0.16
C SER A 251 -27.89 3.97 -1.12
N GLN A 252 -26.57 3.86 -1.21
CA GLN A 252 -25.88 3.38 -2.41
C GLN A 252 -25.81 1.85 -2.46
N PRO A 253 -26.47 1.21 -3.44
CA PRO A 253 -26.59 -0.26 -3.46
C PRO A 253 -25.25 -0.99 -3.73
N LYS A 254 -24.27 -0.31 -4.29
CA LYS A 254 -22.94 -0.89 -4.55
C LYS A 254 -22.00 -0.78 -3.34
N VAL A 255 -22.31 0.10 -2.37
CA VAL A 255 -21.48 0.24 -1.15
C VAL A 255 -21.91 -0.80 -0.14
N LEU A 256 -20.99 -1.66 0.27
CA LEU A 256 -21.29 -2.71 1.25
C LEU A 256 -21.57 -2.11 2.62
N HIS A 257 -22.57 -2.66 3.32
CA HIS A 257 -22.84 -2.33 4.72
C HIS A 257 -21.79 -2.97 5.65
N TYR A 258 -20.55 -2.65 5.37
CA TYR A 258 -19.35 -3.12 6.05
C TYR A 258 -18.37 -1.96 6.24
N ILE A 259 -17.84 -1.82 7.43
CA ILE A 259 -16.79 -0.84 7.74
C ILE A 259 -15.75 -1.46 8.66
N ASP A 260 -14.48 -1.28 8.33
CA ASP A 260 -13.35 -1.62 9.20
C ASP A 260 -13.00 -0.40 10.06
N LEU A 261 -13.34 -0.47 11.34
CA LEU A 261 -13.30 0.66 12.28
C LEU A 261 -12.47 0.31 13.53
N PRO A 262 -11.15 0.50 13.52
CA PRO A 262 -10.29 0.19 14.65
C PRO A 262 -10.49 1.17 15.80
N LEU A 263 -11.28 0.77 16.80
CA LEU A 263 -11.64 1.58 17.97
C LEU A 263 -10.46 1.77 18.94
N GLN A 264 -9.55 0.82 18.98
CA GLN A 264 -8.33 0.74 19.81
C GLN A 264 -8.63 0.54 21.29
N HIS A 265 -9.45 1.40 21.94
CA HIS A 265 -9.84 1.31 23.33
C HIS A 265 -11.20 1.94 23.60
N ALA A 266 -11.76 1.75 24.81
CA ALA A 266 -13.05 2.29 25.23
C ALA A 266 -12.96 3.12 26.53
N ASP A 267 -11.76 3.53 26.95
CA ASP A 267 -11.50 4.42 28.08
C ASP A 267 -10.82 5.70 27.57
N ASP A 268 -11.39 6.86 27.91
CA ASP A 268 -10.94 8.16 27.38
C ASP A 268 -9.50 8.52 27.79
N LYS A 269 -9.05 8.07 28.97
CA LYS A 269 -7.66 8.32 29.41
C LYS A 269 -6.67 7.55 28.53
N ILE A 270 -7.03 6.32 28.19
CA ILE A 270 -6.20 5.48 27.30
C ILE A 270 -6.24 6.03 25.88
N LEU A 271 -7.42 6.36 25.35
CA LEU A 271 -7.56 6.97 24.02
C LEU A 271 -6.72 8.25 23.91
N LYS A 272 -6.79 9.13 24.92
CA LYS A 272 -5.96 10.34 24.98
C LYS A 272 -4.46 10.02 25.03
N ALA A 273 -4.04 9.03 25.81
CA ALA A 273 -2.64 8.59 25.89
C ALA A 273 -2.15 7.99 24.56
N MET A 274 -3.04 7.36 23.79
CA MET A 274 -2.79 6.84 22.44
C MET A 274 -2.82 7.93 21.36
N ASN A 275 -3.07 9.20 21.71
CA ASN A 275 -3.32 10.30 20.77
C ASN A 275 -4.48 9.99 19.80
N ARG A 276 -5.55 9.36 20.29
CA ARG A 276 -6.81 9.20 19.57
C ARG A 276 -7.69 10.41 19.82
N HIS A 277 -8.35 10.89 18.76
CA HIS A 277 -9.11 12.14 18.82
C HIS A 277 -10.58 11.94 19.24
N SER A 278 -11.12 10.73 19.11
CA SER A 278 -12.47 10.40 19.56
C SER A 278 -12.50 9.98 21.04
N THR A 279 -13.57 10.38 21.73
CA THR A 279 -13.94 9.83 23.04
C THR A 279 -14.67 8.49 22.90
N ALA A 280 -14.78 7.75 24.00
CA ALA A 280 -15.57 6.52 24.04
C ALA A 280 -17.05 6.76 23.73
N GLU A 281 -17.64 7.90 24.15
CA GLU A 281 -19.05 8.21 23.89
C GLU A 281 -19.27 8.61 22.43
N GLU A 282 -18.42 9.43 21.83
CA GLU A 282 -18.46 9.75 20.40
C GLU A 282 -18.35 8.48 19.54
N THR A 283 -17.46 7.57 19.91
CA THR A 283 -17.33 6.28 19.24
C THR A 283 -18.61 5.42 19.34
N ARG A 284 -19.25 5.38 20.52
CA ARG A 284 -20.53 4.69 20.68
C ARG A 284 -21.64 5.31 19.85
N GLU A 285 -21.66 6.64 19.75
CA GLU A 285 -22.64 7.35 18.92
C GLU A 285 -22.47 7.02 17.45
N VAL A 286 -21.24 7.02 16.94
CA VAL A 286 -20.95 6.59 15.55
C VAL A 286 -21.43 5.15 15.30
N ILE A 287 -21.16 4.24 16.23
CA ILE A 287 -21.63 2.84 16.12
C ILE A 287 -23.16 2.76 16.12
N ARG A 288 -23.86 3.58 16.94
CA ARG A 288 -25.33 3.63 16.92
C ARG A 288 -25.89 4.10 15.58
N LYS A 289 -25.26 5.11 14.97
CA LYS A 289 -25.66 5.63 13.67
C LYS A 289 -25.42 4.62 12.54
N LEU A 290 -24.32 3.87 12.61
CA LEU A 290 -23.97 2.84 11.62
C LEU A 290 -24.88 1.59 11.70
N ARG A 291 -25.66 1.40 12.78
CA ARG A 291 -26.60 0.28 12.97
C ARG A 291 -28.04 0.65 12.60
#